data_aee46340919f1d4284e22982de33b4af
#
_entry.id   aee46340919f1d4284e22982de33b4af
#
_cell.length_a   1.000
_cell.length_b   1.000
_cell.length_c   1.000
_cell.angle_alpha   90.00
_cell.angle_beta   90.00
_cell.angle_gamma   90.00
#
_symmetry.space_group_name_H-M   'P 1'
#
loop_
_entity.id
_entity.type
_entity.pdbx_description
1 polymer ?
#
loop_
_entity_poly.entity_id
_entity_poly.type
_entity_poly.pdbx_seq_one_letter_code
_entity_poly.pdbx_strand_id
1 'polypeptide(L)'
;MTMKLTIRGILAVAVMLAGSTAKAQQTYNEMEQLTVNEQVTTVITATEPIRFVDISTDKIAGDQPINNTVRLKPKEAGHEDGEVLAIVTIVTERYRTQYALIYTTRMQEAVTDKEIQPAEMAAYHNPAVSLSTEDMYRFARQLWLSPARYRNVSRRQHRMTMRLNNIYAVGDYFFIDFSIENRTDIRFDIDEIRVKLADKKVSKATNAQVVELKPEMELEQRRSFLHGYRNVLVVKKMTFPNDKVLTIEVSERQISGRTIALNINYEDVLCADSFNDVLLREE
;
A
#
# COMPACT_ATOMS: atom_id res chain seq x y z
N MET A 1 -63.53 -28.74 -8.13
CA MET A 1 -62.29 -29.18 -7.44
C MET A 1 -61.36 -27.98 -7.45
N THR A 2 -61.42 -27.17 -6.40
CA THR A 2 -60.87 -25.84 -6.30
C THR A 2 -59.51 -25.88 -5.62
N MET A 3 -58.59 -25.32 -6.32
CA MET A 3 -57.17 -25.21 -5.96
C MET A 3 -56.98 -24.21 -4.80
N LYS A 4 -56.73 -24.72 -3.61
CA LYS A 4 -56.20 -23.95 -2.46
C LYS A 4 -54.71 -24.21 -2.38
N LEU A 5 -53.92 -23.46 -3.10
CA LEU A 5 -52.47 -23.47 -2.95
C LEU A 5 -51.96 -22.03 -2.79
N THR A 6 -51.26 -21.87 -1.69
CA THR A 6 -50.06 -21.06 -1.47
C THR A 6 -50.22 -19.58 -1.15
N ILE A 7 -50.75 -19.32 0.03
CA ILE A 7 -50.44 -18.05 0.75
C ILE A 7 -49.30 -18.25 1.75
N ARG A 8 -48.92 -19.49 2.07
CA ARG A 8 -47.84 -19.79 3.03
C ARG A 8 -46.40 -19.68 2.47
N GLY A 9 -46.24 -19.70 1.15
CA GLY A 9 -44.91 -19.59 0.52
C GLY A 9 -44.38 -18.16 0.36
N ILE A 10 -45.26 -17.16 0.33
CA ILE A 10 -44.84 -15.75 0.12
C ILE A 10 -44.43 -15.08 1.42
N LEU A 11 -44.89 -15.57 2.59
CA LEU A 11 -44.53 -15.00 3.89
C LEU A 11 -43.12 -15.43 4.35
N ALA A 12 -42.60 -16.55 3.88
CA ALA A 12 -41.25 -17.05 4.23
C ALA A 12 -40.10 -16.34 3.49
N VAL A 13 -40.35 -15.80 2.30
CA VAL A 13 -39.36 -15.05 1.51
C VAL A 13 -39.23 -13.60 1.95
N ALA A 14 -40.30 -13.02 2.50
CA ALA A 14 -40.28 -11.63 3.00
C ALA A 14 -39.51 -11.45 4.34
N VAL A 15 -39.32 -12.53 5.10
CA VAL A 15 -38.60 -12.46 6.40
C VAL A 15 -37.07 -12.58 6.24
N MET A 16 -36.56 -13.08 5.11
CA MET A 16 -35.12 -13.17 4.86
C MET A 16 -34.46 -11.90 4.28
N LEU A 17 -35.27 -10.89 3.91
CA LEU A 17 -34.78 -9.59 3.42
C LEU A 17 -34.70 -8.49 4.49
N ALA A 18 -35.00 -8.80 5.75
CA ALA A 18 -35.01 -7.82 6.84
C ALA A 18 -33.77 -7.89 7.77
N GLY A 19 -32.66 -8.39 7.29
CA GLY A 19 -31.51 -8.75 8.15
C GLY A 19 -30.18 -8.13 7.81
N SER A 20 -30.09 -6.91 7.28
CA SER A 20 -28.87 -6.12 7.37
C SER A 20 -29.21 -4.63 7.48
N THR A 21 -29.64 -4.22 8.66
CA THR A 21 -29.50 -2.81 9.03
C THR A 21 -28.03 -2.54 9.14
N ALA A 22 -27.43 -1.99 8.08
CA ALA A 22 -26.11 -1.39 8.19
C ALA A 22 -26.21 -0.35 9.32
N LYS A 23 -25.52 -0.59 10.44
CA LYS A 23 -25.45 0.39 11.54
C LYS A 23 -24.75 1.62 10.94
N ALA A 24 -25.52 2.64 10.61
CA ALA A 24 -25.00 3.90 10.09
C ALA A 24 -24.28 4.73 11.17
N GLN A 25 -24.42 4.34 12.47
CA GLN A 25 -23.88 5.08 13.60
C GLN A 25 -23.39 4.10 14.66
N GLN A 26 -22.18 4.33 15.16
CA GLN A 26 -21.59 3.62 16.31
C GLN A 26 -21.61 4.54 17.52
N THR A 27 -22.09 4.05 18.66
CA THR A 27 -22.07 4.79 19.93
C THR A 27 -20.89 4.34 20.79
N TYR A 28 -20.50 5.15 21.78
CA TYR A 28 -19.41 4.82 22.71
C TYR A 28 -19.59 3.44 23.37
N ASN A 29 -20.80 3.08 23.76
CA ASN A 29 -21.09 1.79 24.41
C ASN A 29 -20.90 0.56 23.50
N GLU A 30 -20.78 0.76 22.21
CA GLU A 30 -20.58 -0.29 21.20
C GLU A 30 -19.11 -0.41 20.79
N MET A 31 -18.23 0.48 21.28
CA MET A 31 -16.80 0.45 20.98
C MET A 31 -16.11 -0.62 21.84
N GLU A 32 -15.13 -1.28 21.24
CA GLU A 32 -14.23 -2.14 22.00
C GLU A 32 -13.35 -1.29 22.93
N GLN A 33 -13.19 -1.78 24.16
CA GLN A 33 -12.41 -1.11 25.20
C GLN A 33 -11.04 -1.78 25.32
N LEU A 34 -9.98 -0.98 25.28
CA LEU A 34 -8.61 -1.42 25.51
C LEU A 34 -8.10 -0.79 26.82
N THR A 35 -7.70 -1.64 27.76
CA THR A 35 -7.08 -1.17 29.00
C THR A 35 -5.65 -0.75 28.74
N VAL A 36 -5.28 0.45 29.22
CA VAL A 36 -3.95 1.05 29.03
C VAL A 36 -3.34 1.50 30.33
N ASN A 37 -2.01 1.50 30.44
CA ASN A 37 -1.27 1.92 31.62
C ASN A 37 -0.01 2.68 31.19
N GLU A 38 0.45 3.67 31.97
CA GLU A 38 1.61 4.51 31.65
C GLU A 38 2.96 3.76 31.66
N GLN A 39 3.01 2.54 32.18
CA GLN A 39 4.22 1.70 32.17
C GLN A 39 4.27 0.75 30.97
N VAL A 40 3.13 0.60 30.25
CA VAL A 40 2.99 -0.35 29.14
C VAL A 40 2.65 0.38 27.86
N THR A 41 3.30 0.00 26.76
CA THR A 41 2.93 0.45 25.43
C THR A 41 1.94 -0.54 24.82
N THR A 42 0.77 -0.06 24.41
CA THR A 42 -0.20 -0.82 23.63
C THR A 42 0.15 -0.70 22.14
N VAL A 43 0.38 -1.83 21.50
CA VAL A 43 0.64 -1.93 20.06
C VAL A 43 -0.62 -2.38 19.36
N ILE A 44 -1.09 -1.64 18.36
CA ILE A 44 -2.26 -2.01 17.56
C ILE A 44 -1.78 -2.24 16.13
N THR A 45 -2.05 -3.44 15.60
CA THR A 45 -1.64 -3.86 14.26
C THR A 45 -2.86 -4.05 13.36
N ALA A 46 -2.83 -3.40 12.19
CA ALA A 46 -3.83 -3.53 11.14
C ALA A 46 -3.40 -4.55 10.08
N THR A 47 -4.34 -5.11 9.34
CA THR A 47 -4.09 -6.03 8.22
C THR A 47 -3.62 -5.31 6.94
N GLU A 48 -3.87 -4.00 6.86
CA GLU A 48 -3.48 -3.15 5.71
C GLU A 48 -2.89 -1.82 6.19
N PRO A 49 -2.26 -1.01 5.32
CA PRO A 49 -1.64 0.25 5.72
C PRO A 49 -2.61 1.21 6.41
N ILE A 50 -2.21 1.72 7.54
CA ILE A 50 -2.90 2.78 8.28
C ILE A 50 -2.59 4.10 7.59
N ARG A 51 -3.63 4.85 7.21
CA ARG A 51 -3.53 6.14 6.52
C ARG A 51 -3.72 7.33 7.43
N PHE A 52 -4.47 7.12 8.51
CA PHE A 52 -4.74 8.17 9.48
C PHE A 52 -5.02 7.58 10.87
N VAL A 53 -4.53 8.24 11.91
CA VAL A 53 -4.84 7.93 13.31
C VAL A 53 -5.26 9.23 14.00
N ASP A 54 -6.42 9.22 14.61
CA ASP A 54 -6.91 10.29 15.45
C ASP A 54 -6.96 9.82 16.91
N ILE A 55 -6.47 10.66 17.82
CA ILE A 55 -6.51 10.43 19.26
C ILE A 55 -7.28 11.61 19.88
N SER A 56 -8.46 11.36 20.41
CA SER A 56 -9.42 12.40 20.81
C SER A 56 -8.94 13.33 21.94
N THR A 57 -7.89 12.99 22.66
CA THR A 57 -7.32 13.79 23.76
C THR A 57 -5.80 13.81 23.70
N ASP A 58 -5.19 14.74 24.42
CA ASP A 58 -3.73 14.85 24.56
C ASP A 58 -3.16 13.96 25.70
N LYS A 59 -3.99 13.23 26.44
CA LYS A 59 -3.57 12.31 27.51
C LYS A 59 -2.76 11.11 27.01
N ILE A 60 -2.93 10.74 25.74
CA ILE A 60 -2.27 9.60 25.11
C ILE A 60 -1.18 10.10 24.16
N ALA A 61 0.01 9.53 24.29
CA ALA A 61 1.05 9.61 23.26
C ALA A 61 0.87 8.48 22.25
N GLY A 62 1.01 8.78 20.97
CA GLY A 62 0.93 7.81 19.90
C GLY A 62 1.95 8.08 18.79
N ASP A 63 2.46 7.02 18.19
CA ASP A 63 3.29 7.08 16.98
C ASP A 63 3.00 5.88 16.06
N GLN A 64 3.41 6.01 14.79
CA GLN A 64 3.27 4.99 13.76
C GLN A 64 4.65 4.55 13.28
N PRO A 65 5.28 3.52 13.92
CA PRO A 65 6.64 3.10 13.59
C PRO A 65 6.75 2.43 12.22
N ILE A 66 5.69 1.76 11.78
CA ILE A 66 5.56 1.13 10.45
C ILE A 66 4.16 1.35 9.90
N ASN A 67 3.99 1.11 8.60
CA ASN A 67 2.77 1.50 7.88
C ASN A 67 1.46 0.91 8.42
N ASN A 68 1.50 -0.26 9.05
CA ASN A 68 0.30 -0.96 9.55
C ASN A 68 0.24 -1.07 11.08
N THR A 69 1.09 -0.36 11.82
CA THR A 69 1.16 -0.49 13.28
C THR A 69 1.19 0.87 13.94
N VAL A 70 0.37 1.07 14.95
CA VAL A 70 0.38 2.23 15.83
C VAL A 70 0.72 1.82 17.26
N ARG A 71 1.50 2.63 17.96
CA ARG A 71 1.81 2.46 19.38
C ARG A 71 1.15 3.57 20.18
N LEU A 72 0.54 3.20 21.30
CA LEU A 72 -0.19 4.11 22.18
C LEU A 72 0.27 3.93 23.61
N LYS A 73 0.35 5.04 24.35
CA LYS A 73 0.74 5.02 25.75
C LYS A 73 0.19 6.25 26.48
N PRO A 74 -0.40 6.11 27.69
CA PRO A 74 -0.69 7.26 28.54
C PRO A 74 0.58 8.08 28.82
N LYS A 75 0.48 9.42 28.76
CA LYS A 75 1.61 10.32 29.01
C LYS A 75 1.95 10.44 30.48
N GLU A 76 0.94 10.38 31.31
CA GLU A 76 1.04 10.62 32.74
C GLU A 76 0.39 9.49 33.57
N ALA A 77 0.85 9.31 34.79
CA ALA A 77 0.23 8.47 35.78
C ALA A 77 -0.82 9.28 36.60
N GLY A 78 -1.58 8.57 37.46
CA GLY A 78 -2.48 9.22 38.40
C GLY A 78 -3.91 9.40 37.91
N HIS A 79 -4.28 8.75 36.83
CA HIS A 79 -5.68 8.64 36.41
C HIS A 79 -6.45 7.65 37.29
N GLU A 80 -7.77 7.77 37.35
CA GLU A 80 -8.63 6.85 38.08
C GLU A 80 -8.79 5.52 37.33
N ASP A 81 -8.82 4.40 38.03
CA ASP A 81 -9.07 3.09 37.42
C ASP A 81 -10.44 3.08 36.73
N GLY A 82 -10.47 2.70 35.46
CA GLY A 82 -11.68 2.77 34.62
C GLY A 82 -11.93 4.13 33.95
N GLU A 83 -11.06 5.14 34.13
CA GLU A 83 -11.19 6.42 33.43
C GLU A 83 -10.98 6.24 31.95
N VAL A 84 -11.85 6.84 31.12
CA VAL A 84 -11.67 6.91 29.65
C VAL A 84 -10.66 8.00 29.30
N LEU A 85 -9.48 7.62 28.84
CA LEU A 85 -8.43 8.58 28.51
C LEU A 85 -8.61 9.17 27.12
N ALA A 86 -8.98 8.35 26.14
CA ALA A 86 -9.19 8.78 24.76
C ALA A 86 -10.04 7.78 23.97
N ILE A 87 -10.60 8.26 22.87
CA ILE A 87 -11.06 7.41 21.77
C ILE A 87 -10.02 7.50 20.68
N VAL A 88 -9.59 6.35 20.20
CA VAL A 88 -8.66 6.25 19.06
C VAL A 88 -9.42 5.79 17.83
N THR A 89 -9.32 6.55 16.75
CA THR A 89 -9.85 6.20 15.44
C THR A 89 -8.70 5.84 14.52
N ILE A 90 -8.71 4.63 13.97
CA ILE A 90 -7.72 4.15 13.00
C ILE A 90 -8.44 4.03 11.66
N VAL A 91 -7.92 4.74 10.67
CA VAL A 91 -8.40 4.70 9.28
C VAL A 91 -7.32 4.09 8.41
N THR A 92 -7.67 3.02 7.73
CA THR A 92 -6.80 2.31 6.81
C THR A 92 -7.15 2.66 5.35
N GLU A 93 -6.80 1.82 4.41
CA GLU A 93 -7.16 2.02 3.00
C GLU A 93 -8.64 1.76 2.74
N ARG A 94 -9.24 0.74 3.36
CA ARG A 94 -10.59 0.25 3.05
C ARG A 94 -11.53 0.18 4.24
N TYR A 95 -11.04 0.35 5.46
CA TYR A 95 -11.89 0.32 6.66
C TYR A 95 -11.45 1.35 7.71
N ARG A 96 -12.31 1.54 8.68
CA ARG A 96 -11.99 2.25 9.92
C ARG A 96 -12.38 1.40 11.12
N THR A 97 -11.69 1.61 12.22
CA THR A 97 -12.03 1.04 13.51
C THR A 97 -11.84 2.07 14.62
N GLN A 98 -12.52 1.89 15.73
CA GLN A 98 -12.43 2.78 16.91
C GLN A 98 -12.32 1.98 18.18
N TYR A 99 -11.46 2.46 19.07
CA TYR A 99 -11.26 1.87 20.41
C TYR A 99 -11.37 2.95 21.48
N ALA A 100 -12.02 2.60 22.61
CA ALA A 100 -11.98 3.42 23.82
C ALA A 100 -10.79 2.97 24.68
N LEU A 101 -9.88 3.87 24.99
CA LEU A 101 -8.72 3.60 25.86
C LEU A 101 -9.11 3.87 27.31
N ILE A 102 -9.16 2.80 28.11
CA ILE A 102 -9.56 2.82 29.52
C ILE A 102 -8.31 2.68 30.39
N TYR A 103 -8.11 3.59 31.30
CA TYR A 103 -6.97 3.51 32.23
C TYR A 103 -7.14 2.37 33.23
N THR A 104 -6.05 1.65 33.50
CA THR A 104 -5.97 0.69 34.59
C THR A 104 -4.75 0.95 35.44
N THR A 105 -4.94 0.94 36.76
CA THR A 105 -3.84 1.04 37.76
C THR A 105 -3.03 -0.26 37.84
N ARG A 106 -3.58 -1.36 37.30
CA ARG A 106 -2.96 -2.68 37.31
C ARG A 106 -2.25 -2.97 35.99
N MET A 107 -0.94 -2.78 35.97
CA MET A 107 -0.10 -2.99 34.76
C MET A 107 -0.37 -4.35 34.09
N GLN A 108 -0.67 -5.40 34.86
CA GLN A 108 -0.94 -6.75 34.34
C GLN A 108 -2.21 -6.87 33.48
N GLU A 109 -3.14 -5.90 33.65
CA GLU A 109 -4.40 -5.86 32.89
C GLU A 109 -4.31 -4.97 31.66
N ALA A 110 -3.20 -4.26 31.46
CA ALA A 110 -3.01 -3.42 30.31
C ALA A 110 -2.77 -4.28 29.05
N VAL A 111 -3.47 -3.94 28.00
CA VAL A 111 -3.31 -4.58 26.68
C VAL A 111 -1.95 -4.19 26.09
N THR A 112 -1.12 -5.17 25.76
CA THR A 112 0.21 -4.95 25.18
C THR A 112 0.19 -5.06 23.67
N ASP A 113 -0.67 -5.93 23.11
CA ASP A 113 -0.78 -6.20 21.69
C ASP A 113 -2.23 -6.43 21.30
N LYS A 114 -2.67 -5.75 20.24
CA LYS A 114 -4.01 -5.81 19.68
C LYS A 114 -3.93 -5.92 18.16
N GLU A 115 -4.35 -7.04 17.63
CA GLU A 115 -4.58 -7.20 16.21
C GLU A 115 -6.03 -6.85 15.87
N ILE A 116 -6.27 -5.97 14.89
CA ILE A 116 -7.61 -5.56 14.46
C ILE A 116 -8.31 -6.76 13.80
N GLN A 117 -9.43 -7.20 14.39
CA GLN A 117 -10.19 -8.33 13.88
C GLN A 117 -11.20 -7.90 12.81
N PRO A 118 -11.56 -8.76 11.85
CA PRO A 118 -12.54 -8.44 10.80
C PRO A 118 -13.89 -7.91 11.33
N ALA A 119 -14.34 -8.41 12.49
CA ALA A 119 -15.59 -7.97 13.11
C ALA A 119 -15.56 -6.50 13.61
N GLU A 120 -14.37 -5.94 13.82
CA GLU A 120 -14.15 -4.56 14.28
C GLU A 120 -14.00 -3.58 13.10
N MET A 121 -13.91 -4.10 11.89
CA MET A 121 -13.69 -3.33 10.68
C MET A 121 -15.00 -2.79 10.11
N ALA A 122 -15.22 -1.48 10.19
CA ALA A 122 -16.29 -0.83 9.45
C ALA A 122 -15.78 -0.42 8.07
N ALA A 123 -16.41 -0.90 7.00
CA ALA A 123 -16.04 -0.54 5.64
C ALA A 123 -16.02 0.99 5.47
N TYR A 124 -14.94 1.50 4.90
CA TYR A 124 -14.74 2.92 4.68
C TYR A 124 -14.07 3.16 3.33
N HIS A 125 -14.76 3.88 2.46
CA HIS A 125 -14.16 4.33 1.21
C HIS A 125 -13.28 5.55 1.48
N ASN A 126 -11.97 5.36 1.49
CA ASN A 126 -11.02 6.46 1.67
C ASN A 126 -10.80 7.21 0.35
N PRO A 127 -11.29 8.45 0.20
CA PRO A 127 -11.17 9.20 -1.06
C PRO A 127 -9.72 9.57 -1.42
N ALA A 128 -8.79 9.46 -0.47
CA ALA A 128 -7.36 9.70 -0.72
C ALA A 128 -6.64 8.48 -1.31
N VAL A 129 -7.31 7.31 -1.40
CA VAL A 129 -6.75 6.06 -1.90
C VAL A 129 -7.49 5.67 -3.16
N SER A 130 -6.90 5.91 -4.33
CA SER A 130 -7.49 5.52 -5.62
C SER A 130 -7.28 4.04 -5.96
N LEU A 131 -6.27 3.41 -5.35
CA LEU A 131 -5.96 1.99 -5.51
C LEU A 131 -5.32 1.48 -4.21
N SER A 132 -5.88 0.41 -3.63
CA SER A 132 -5.34 -0.17 -2.40
C SER A 132 -3.99 -0.86 -2.63
N THR A 133 -3.20 -0.99 -1.58
CA THR A 133 -1.92 -1.72 -1.65
C THR A 133 -2.14 -3.17 -2.10
N GLU A 134 -3.21 -3.82 -1.66
CA GLU A 134 -3.56 -5.18 -2.08
C GLU A 134 -3.86 -5.26 -3.57
N ASP A 135 -4.63 -4.31 -4.12
CA ASP A 135 -4.91 -4.22 -5.54
C ASP A 135 -3.64 -3.97 -6.35
N MET A 136 -2.74 -3.11 -5.86
CA MET A 136 -1.43 -2.90 -6.48
C MET A 136 -0.65 -4.21 -6.59
N TYR A 137 -0.62 -5.02 -5.53
CA TYR A 137 0.03 -6.34 -5.57
C TYR A 137 -0.67 -7.30 -6.54
N ARG A 138 -2.00 -7.31 -6.57
CA ARG A 138 -2.78 -8.15 -7.49
C ARG A 138 -2.47 -7.82 -8.95
N PHE A 139 -2.55 -6.53 -9.33
CA PHE A 139 -2.23 -6.08 -10.69
C PHE A 139 -0.75 -6.30 -11.06
N ALA A 140 0.17 -6.03 -10.14
CA ALA A 140 1.58 -6.27 -10.38
C ALA A 140 1.89 -7.76 -10.62
N ARG A 141 1.24 -8.68 -9.92
CA ARG A 141 1.35 -10.13 -10.14
C ARG A 141 0.78 -10.55 -11.49
N GLN A 142 -0.37 -10.00 -11.89
CA GLN A 142 -0.93 -10.26 -13.23
C GLN A 142 0.02 -9.78 -14.32
N LEU A 143 0.60 -8.60 -14.15
CA LEU A 143 1.57 -8.05 -15.07
C LEU A 143 2.84 -8.91 -15.15
N TRP A 144 3.33 -9.40 -14.01
CA TRP A 144 4.46 -10.32 -13.96
C TRP A 144 4.24 -11.60 -14.78
N LEU A 145 3.01 -12.10 -14.83
CA LEU A 145 2.65 -13.29 -15.61
C LEU A 145 2.40 -12.99 -17.09
N SER A 146 2.27 -11.72 -17.46
CA SER A 146 2.03 -11.29 -18.84
C SER A 146 3.31 -11.37 -19.69
N PRO A 147 3.20 -11.69 -20.99
CA PRO A 147 4.32 -11.65 -21.90
C PRO A 147 4.85 -10.23 -22.10
N ALA A 148 6.16 -10.09 -22.33
CA ALA A 148 6.79 -8.80 -22.57
C ALA A 148 6.31 -8.22 -23.90
N ARG A 149 5.79 -6.98 -23.88
CA ARG A 149 5.29 -6.23 -25.01
C ARG A 149 6.37 -5.33 -25.62
N TYR A 150 7.19 -4.69 -24.76
CA TYR A 150 8.28 -3.82 -25.19
C TYR A 150 9.50 -4.67 -25.54
N ARG A 151 10.02 -4.50 -26.76
CA ARG A 151 11.18 -5.28 -27.23
C ARG A 151 12.42 -4.41 -27.48
N ASN A 152 12.24 -3.11 -27.69
CA ASN A 152 13.29 -2.21 -28.15
C ASN A 152 13.81 -1.27 -27.01
N VAL A 153 13.14 -1.22 -25.86
CA VAL A 153 13.55 -0.38 -24.74
C VAL A 153 14.48 -1.18 -23.84
N SER A 154 15.77 -1.01 -24.04
CA SER A 154 16.78 -1.73 -23.26
C SER A 154 18.09 -0.95 -23.14
N ARG A 155 18.86 -1.27 -22.10
CA ARG A 155 20.20 -0.75 -21.87
C ARG A 155 21.17 -1.87 -21.56
N ARG A 156 22.34 -1.85 -22.19
CA ARG A 156 23.44 -2.76 -21.85
C ARG A 156 24.58 -1.96 -21.22
N GLN A 157 25.03 -2.40 -20.06
CA GLN A 157 26.15 -1.82 -19.33
C GLN A 157 26.76 -2.87 -18.38
N HIS A 158 28.08 -2.87 -18.20
CA HIS A 158 28.80 -3.81 -17.30
C HIS A 158 28.48 -5.29 -17.55
N ARG A 159 28.31 -5.70 -18.82
CA ARG A 159 27.86 -7.05 -19.23
C ARG A 159 26.48 -7.44 -18.65
N MET A 160 25.71 -6.46 -18.19
CA MET A 160 24.30 -6.62 -17.83
C MET A 160 23.41 -6.01 -18.90
N THR A 161 22.19 -6.51 -19.02
CA THR A 161 21.17 -5.97 -19.91
C THR A 161 19.90 -5.75 -19.12
N MET A 162 19.46 -4.49 -19.02
CA MET A 162 18.18 -4.12 -18.43
C MET A 162 17.17 -3.85 -19.55
N ARG A 163 15.94 -4.36 -19.41
CA ARG A 163 14.86 -4.23 -20.42
C ARG A 163 13.57 -3.81 -19.76
N LEU A 164 12.83 -2.95 -20.44
CA LEU A 164 11.42 -2.73 -20.18
C LEU A 164 10.63 -3.91 -20.76
N ASN A 165 9.81 -4.55 -19.93
CA ASN A 165 8.93 -5.63 -20.36
C ASN A 165 7.54 -5.07 -20.70
N ASN A 166 6.95 -4.33 -19.75
CA ASN A 166 5.59 -3.80 -19.87
C ASN A 166 5.43 -2.48 -19.11
N ILE A 167 4.49 -1.64 -19.55
CA ILE A 167 3.92 -0.53 -18.78
C ILE A 167 2.41 -0.67 -18.85
N TYR A 168 1.76 -0.62 -17.68
CA TYR A 168 0.31 -0.60 -17.56
C TYR A 168 -0.13 0.64 -16.76
N ALA A 169 -1.23 1.25 -17.18
CA ALA A 169 -1.87 2.36 -16.48
C ALA A 169 -3.15 1.86 -15.80
N VAL A 170 -3.23 2.04 -14.48
CA VAL A 170 -4.40 1.67 -13.67
C VAL A 170 -4.69 2.82 -12.71
N GLY A 171 -5.88 3.42 -12.82
CA GLY A 171 -6.23 4.58 -12.01
C GLY A 171 -5.16 5.68 -12.13
N ASP A 172 -4.62 6.08 -11.00
CA ASP A 172 -3.60 7.12 -10.89
C ASP A 172 -2.16 6.57 -10.86
N TYR A 173 -1.94 5.33 -11.31
CA TYR A 173 -0.64 4.69 -11.22
C TYR A 173 -0.17 4.10 -12.55
N PHE A 174 1.16 4.09 -12.72
CA PHE A 174 1.86 3.27 -13.70
C PHE A 174 2.49 2.07 -13.02
N PHE A 175 2.29 0.90 -13.61
CA PHE A 175 2.94 -0.35 -13.28
C PHE A 175 4.03 -0.60 -14.32
N ILE A 176 5.28 -0.53 -13.91
CA ILE A 176 6.43 -0.63 -14.80
C ILE A 176 7.18 -1.94 -14.53
N ASP A 177 7.07 -2.87 -15.45
CA ASP A 177 7.71 -4.18 -15.40
C ASP A 177 9.03 -4.13 -16.16
N PHE A 178 10.12 -4.42 -15.46
CA PHE A 178 11.45 -4.47 -16.03
C PHE A 178 12.21 -5.72 -15.59
N SER A 179 13.20 -6.10 -16.39
CA SER A 179 14.09 -7.22 -16.10
C SER A 179 15.56 -6.85 -16.30
N ILE A 180 16.42 -7.51 -15.52
CA ILE A 180 17.88 -7.40 -15.65
C ILE A 180 18.46 -8.79 -15.85
N GLU A 181 19.24 -8.96 -16.91
CA GLU A 181 20.07 -10.13 -17.17
C GLU A 181 21.51 -9.78 -16.82
N ASN A 182 22.14 -10.53 -15.93
CA ASN A 182 23.55 -10.40 -15.56
C ASN A 182 24.33 -11.56 -16.20
N ARG A 183 25.22 -11.23 -17.15
CA ARG A 183 26.09 -12.19 -17.86
C ARG A 183 27.48 -12.31 -17.26
N THR A 184 27.60 -11.98 -15.96
CA THR A 184 28.84 -12.18 -15.20
C THR A 184 28.60 -13.24 -14.12
N ASP A 185 29.68 -13.86 -13.67
CA ASP A 185 29.66 -14.81 -12.55
C ASP A 185 29.72 -14.09 -11.19
N ILE A 186 29.64 -12.75 -11.20
CA ILE A 186 29.65 -11.91 -9.99
C ILE A 186 28.20 -11.59 -9.63
N ARG A 187 27.78 -11.98 -8.44
CA ARG A 187 26.48 -11.63 -7.86
C ARG A 187 26.31 -10.10 -7.84
N PHE A 188 25.10 -9.65 -8.06
CA PHE A 188 24.72 -8.25 -7.95
C PHE A 188 23.86 -8.07 -6.70
N ASP A 189 24.37 -7.34 -5.73
CA ASP A 189 23.68 -7.01 -4.49
C ASP A 189 23.06 -5.61 -4.64
N ILE A 190 21.74 -5.54 -4.76
CA ILE A 190 21.03 -4.28 -4.99
C ILE A 190 21.13 -3.42 -3.73
N ASP A 191 21.66 -2.22 -3.88
CA ASP A 191 21.61 -1.17 -2.88
C ASP A 191 20.27 -0.45 -2.97
N GLU A 192 19.98 0.14 -4.13
CA GLU A 192 18.78 0.95 -4.33
C GLU A 192 18.23 0.82 -5.76
N ILE A 193 16.91 0.92 -5.85
CA ILE A 193 16.18 1.09 -7.11
C ILE A 193 15.55 2.47 -7.10
N ARG A 194 16.05 3.36 -7.94
CA ARG A 194 15.56 4.74 -8.05
C ARG A 194 14.79 4.94 -9.33
N VAL A 195 13.68 5.66 -9.21
CA VAL A 195 12.94 6.14 -10.37
C VAL A 195 13.13 7.65 -10.44
N LYS A 196 13.60 8.14 -11.57
CA LYS A 196 13.95 9.56 -11.77
C LYS A 196 13.32 10.10 -13.03
N LEU A 197 12.84 11.34 -12.97
CA LEU A 197 12.51 12.12 -14.15
C LEU A 197 13.62 13.15 -14.37
N ALA A 198 14.31 13.08 -15.49
CA ALA A 198 15.46 13.93 -15.78
C ALA A 198 15.38 14.52 -17.21
N ASP A 199 16.12 15.59 -17.47
CA ASP A 199 16.26 16.15 -18.82
C ASP A 199 17.07 15.20 -19.72
N LYS A 200 16.61 14.97 -20.96
CA LYS A 200 17.33 14.13 -21.95
C LYS A 200 18.70 14.71 -22.32
N LYS A 201 18.82 16.02 -22.37
CA LYS A 201 20.04 16.72 -22.73
C LYS A 201 20.44 17.66 -21.61
N VAL A 202 21.59 17.40 -21.00
CA VAL A 202 22.22 18.32 -20.08
C VAL A 202 23.23 19.15 -20.87
N SER A 203 22.92 20.41 -21.14
CA SER A 203 23.94 21.34 -21.67
C SER A 203 24.86 21.77 -20.54
N LYS A 204 26.14 22.06 -20.86
CA LYS A 204 27.14 22.49 -19.86
C LYS A 204 26.79 23.77 -19.09
N ALA A 205 25.75 24.47 -19.50
CA ALA A 205 25.30 25.76 -18.92
C ALA A 205 23.97 25.67 -18.15
N THR A 206 23.33 24.48 -18.06
CA THR A 206 22.01 24.36 -17.45
C THR A 206 22.05 23.43 -16.27
N ASN A 207 21.50 23.83 -15.13
CA ASN A 207 21.27 22.94 -14.00
C ASN A 207 20.23 21.90 -14.44
N ALA A 208 20.65 20.63 -14.58
CA ALA A 208 19.75 19.54 -14.87
C ALA A 208 18.78 19.36 -13.69
N GLN A 209 17.49 19.52 -13.94
CA GLN A 209 16.47 19.17 -12.95
C GLN A 209 16.26 17.67 -12.97
N VAL A 210 16.57 17.03 -11.85
CA VAL A 210 16.25 15.63 -11.59
C VAL A 210 15.20 15.59 -10.49
N VAL A 211 14.05 15.02 -10.79
CA VAL A 211 13.00 14.76 -9.82
C VAL A 211 13.01 13.28 -9.52
N GLU A 212 13.26 12.93 -8.29
CA GLU A 212 13.18 11.55 -7.81
C GLU A 212 11.72 11.20 -7.47
N LEU A 213 11.28 10.06 -7.95
CA LEU A 213 9.93 9.54 -7.78
C LEU A 213 10.02 8.33 -6.85
N LYS A 214 9.39 8.44 -5.70
CA LYS A 214 9.31 7.30 -4.78
C LYS A 214 8.28 6.30 -5.30
N PRO A 215 8.64 5.03 -5.55
CA PRO A 215 7.65 4.01 -5.84
C PRO A 215 6.69 3.83 -4.65
N GLU A 216 5.39 3.73 -4.95
CA GLU A 216 4.37 3.40 -3.94
C GLU A 216 4.47 1.93 -3.54
N MET A 217 4.90 1.06 -4.48
CA MET A 217 5.08 -0.37 -4.26
C MET A 217 6.16 -0.94 -5.19
N GLU A 218 6.91 -1.90 -4.67
CA GLU A 218 7.80 -2.80 -5.40
C GLU A 218 7.32 -4.24 -5.21
N LEU A 219 7.11 -4.99 -6.29
CA LEU A 219 6.63 -6.37 -6.20
C LEU A 219 7.69 -7.33 -5.66
N GLU A 220 8.93 -7.23 -6.18
CA GLU A 220 10.04 -8.10 -5.79
C GLU A 220 10.89 -7.42 -4.70
N GLN A 221 10.94 -8.04 -3.54
CA GLN A 221 11.70 -7.54 -2.39
C GLN A 221 13.12 -8.10 -2.31
N ARG A 222 13.48 -9.06 -3.17
CA ARG A 222 14.82 -9.64 -3.21
C ARG A 222 15.85 -8.59 -3.60
N ARG A 223 16.90 -8.47 -2.81
CA ARG A 223 17.97 -7.47 -3.00
C ARG A 223 19.28 -8.08 -3.51
N SER A 224 19.25 -9.30 -4.06
CA SER A 224 20.45 -9.96 -4.58
C SER A 224 20.10 -10.96 -5.67
N PHE A 225 20.91 -11.00 -6.77
CA PHE A 225 20.75 -11.97 -7.85
C PHE A 225 22.08 -12.30 -8.54
N LEU A 226 22.17 -13.50 -9.13
CA LEU A 226 23.34 -13.90 -9.90
C LEU A 226 23.13 -13.67 -11.40
N HIS A 227 22.10 -14.22 -11.99
CA HIS A 227 21.89 -14.18 -13.44
C HIS A 227 20.68 -13.35 -13.90
N GLY A 228 19.58 -13.37 -13.15
CA GLY A 228 18.36 -12.71 -13.53
C GLY A 228 17.62 -12.05 -12.38
N TYR A 229 17.06 -10.88 -12.66
CA TYR A 229 16.18 -10.13 -11.78
C TYR A 229 15.02 -9.56 -12.59
N ARG A 230 13.82 -9.56 -12.04
CA ARG A 230 12.65 -8.91 -12.60
C ARG A 230 11.89 -8.24 -11.48
N ASN A 231 11.32 -7.08 -11.72
CA ASN A 231 10.49 -6.38 -10.76
C ASN A 231 9.38 -5.59 -11.45
N VAL A 232 8.31 -5.32 -10.72
CA VAL A 232 7.27 -4.40 -11.09
C VAL A 232 7.27 -3.27 -10.08
N LEU A 233 7.48 -2.04 -10.55
CA LEU A 233 7.39 -0.83 -9.74
C LEU A 233 6.05 -0.15 -10.00
N VAL A 234 5.37 0.28 -8.93
CA VAL A 234 4.17 1.09 -9.03
C VAL A 234 4.53 2.53 -8.68
N VAL A 235 4.33 3.44 -9.60
CA VAL A 235 4.59 4.87 -9.43
C VAL A 235 3.36 5.68 -9.76
N LYS A 236 3.20 6.86 -9.17
CA LYS A 236 2.11 7.77 -9.52
C LYS A 236 2.18 8.15 -10.99
N LYS A 237 1.03 8.13 -11.65
CA LYS A 237 0.89 8.54 -13.05
C LYS A 237 1.30 10.00 -13.19
N MET A 238 2.11 10.27 -14.20
CA MET A 238 2.56 11.61 -14.53
C MET A 238 2.64 11.80 -16.03
N THR A 239 2.48 13.02 -16.44
CA THR A 239 2.78 13.49 -17.80
C THR A 239 4.06 14.31 -17.75
N PHE A 240 4.90 14.16 -18.76
CA PHE A 240 6.11 14.94 -18.86
C PHE A 240 6.42 15.26 -20.33
N PRO A 241 7.10 16.40 -20.62
CA PRO A 241 7.40 16.78 -21.99
C PRO A 241 8.47 15.87 -22.62
N ASN A 242 8.55 15.88 -23.96
CA ASN A 242 9.45 15.02 -24.73
C ASN A 242 10.95 15.29 -24.51
N ASP A 243 11.32 16.39 -23.92
CA ASP A 243 12.70 16.71 -23.53
C ASP A 243 13.12 16.06 -22.23
N LYS A 244 12.18 15.43 -21.51
CA LYS A 244 12.44 14.63 -20.30
C LYS A 244 12.39 13.13 -20.58
N VAL A 245 13.01 12.38 -19.69
CA VAL A 245 13.06 10.91 -19.73
C VAL A 245 12.82 10.35 -18.34
N LEU A 246 12.01 9.31 -18.27
CA LEU A 246 11.84 8.51 -17.06
C LEU A 246 12.96 7.48 -17.00
N THR A 247 13.73 7.45 -15.93
CA THR A 247 14.87 6.56 -15.76
C THR A 247 14.66 5.66 -14.55
N ILE A 248 14.80 4.36 -14.74
CA ILE A 248 14.93 3.39 -13.64
C ILE A 248 16.39 3.07 -13.50
N GLU A 249 16.97 3.41 -12.36
CA GLU A 249 18.37 3.19 -12.01
C GLU A 249 18.47 2.15 -10.91
N VAL A 250 19.33 1.16 -11.09
CA VAL A 250 19.61 0.12 -10.10
C VAL A 250 21.09 0.15 -9.78
N SER A 251 21.43 0.42 -8.52
CA SER A 251 22.81 0.50 -8.01
C SER A 251 23.18 -0.71 -7.17
N GLU A 252 24.47 -1.06 -7.20
CA GLU A 252 25.04 -2.15 -6.43
C GLU A 252 25.59 -1.64 -5.10
N ARG A 253 25.43 -2.42 -4.03
CA ARG A 253 25.92 -2.14 -2.68
C ARG A 253 27.43 -2.38 -2.58
N GLN A 254 28.23 -1.48 -3.13
CA GLN A 254 29.70 -1.53 -3.02
C GLN A 254 30.29 -0.13 -3.19
N ILE A 255 31.49 0.09 -2.67
CA ILE A 255 32.28 1.27 -3.02
C ILE A 255 32.61 1.17 -4.51
N SER A 256 32.14 2.11 -5.33
CA SER A 256 32.25 2.06 -6.80
C SER A 256 31.46 0.90 -7.42
N GLY A 257 30.30 0.55 -6.85
CA GLY A 257 29.41 -0.49 -7.35
C GLY A 257 28.90 -0.24 -8.77
N ARG A 258 28.54 -1.32 -9.47
CA ARG A 258 27.96 -1.24 -10.80
C ARG A 258 26.60 -0.55 -10.71
N THR A 259 26.33 0.31 -11.68
CA THR A 259 25.00 0.93 -11.83
C THR A 259 24.49 0.64 -13.24
N ILE A 260 23.23 0.29 -13.36
CA ILE A 260 22.56 0.17 -14.66
C ILE A 260 21.30 1.03 -14.65
N ALA A 261 21.09 1.79 -15.72
CA ALA A 261 19.98 2.71 -15.83
C ALA A 261 19.22 2.49 -17.14
N LEU A 262 17.91 2.31 -17.06
CA LEU A 262 17.01 2.16 -18.20
C LEU A 262 16.25 3.45 -18.43
N ASN A 263 16.37 4.02 -19.61
CA ASN A 263 15.65 5.21 -20.02
C ASN A 263 14.36 4.83 -20.76
N ILE A 264 13.25 5.40 -20.34
CA ILE A 264 11.91 5.20 -20.89
C ILE A 264 11.44 6.56 -21.40
N ASN A 265 11.22 6.69 -22.70
CA ASN A 265 10.74 7.94 -23.30
C ASN A 265 9.24 8.14 -23.04
N TYR A 266 8.78 9.36 -23.17
CA TYR A 266 7.37 9.66 -23.00
C TYR A 266 6.48 8.91 -24.02
N GLU A 267 6.97 8.73 -25.25
CA GLU A 267 6.29 7.92 -26.27
C GLU A 267 6.06 6.47 -25.83
N ASP A 268 7.04 5.88 -25.11
CA ASP A 268 6.89 4.53 -24.54
C ASP A 268 5.79 4.52 -23.48
N VAL A 269 5.74 5.57 -22.62
CA VAL A 269 4.71 5.72 -21.58
C VAL A 269 3.32 5.94 -22.18
N LEU A 270 3.22 6.71 -23.27
CA LEU A 270 1.95 6.90 -23.99
C LEU A 270 1.40 5.61 -24.62
N CYS A 271 2.27 4.62 -24.88
CA CYS A 271 1.89 3.30 -25.33
C CYS A 271 1.57 2.32 -24.20
N ALA A 272 1.45 2.81 -22.95
CA ALA A 272 1.05 1.97 -21.82
C ALA A 272 -0.28 1.28 -22.11
N ASP A 273 -0.35 0.01 -21.70
CA ASP A 273 -1.58 -0.79 -21.78
C ASP A 273 -2.47 -0.52 -20.55
N SER A 274 -3.68 -1.05 -20.57
CA SER A 274 -4.58 -1.05 -19.42
C SER A 274 -5.09 -2.46 -19.18
N PHE A 275 -5.39 -2.81 -17.92
CA PHE A 275 -6.17 -4.02 -17.66
C PHE A 275 -7.59 -3.82 -18.17
N ASN A 276 -8.20 -4.86 -18.74
CA ASN A 276 -9.59 -4.80 -19.17
C ASN A 276 -10.48 -4.44 -17.98
N ASP A 277 -11.47 -3.56 -18.20
CA ASP A 277 -12.43 -3.08 -17.19
C ASP A 277 -13.15 -4.19 -16.41
N VAL A 278 -13.22 -5.41 -16.96
CA VAL A 278 -13.80 -6.59 -16.30
C VAL A 278 -13.03 -6.95 -15.03
N LEU A 279 -11.71 -6.77 -15.00
CA LEU A 279 -10.87 -7.09 -13.83
C LEU A 279 -10.93 -6.01 -12.74
N LEU A 280 -11.44 -4.82 -13.08
CA LEU A 280 -11.61 -3.70 -12.14
C LEU A 280 -12.98 -3.75 -11.43
N ARG A 281 -13.91 -4.64 -11.84
CA ARG A 281 -15.29 -4.72 -11.34
C ARG A 281 -15.60 -5.97 -10.53
N GLU A 282 -14.65 -6.86 -10.31
CA GLU A 282 -14.84 -8.00 -9.40
C GLU A 282 -14.57 -7.56 -7.95
N GLU A 283 -15.53 -6.84 -7.39
CA GLU A 283 -15.78 -6.65 -5.96
C GLU A 283 -17.15 -7.16 -5.59
#